data_227747ead86e688753d8c075af688213
#
_entry.id   227747ead86e688753d8c075af688213
#
_cell.length_a   1.000
_cell.length_b   1.000
_cell.length_c   1.000
_cell.angle_alpha   90.00
_cell.angle_beta   90.00
_cell.angle_gamma   90.00
#
_symmetry.space_group_name_H-M   'P 1'
#
loop_
_entity.id
_entity.type
_entity.pdbx_description
1 polymer ?
#
loop_
_entity_poly.entity_id
_entity_poly.type
_entity_poly.pdbx_seq_one_letter_code
_entity_poly.pdbx_strand_id
1 'polypeptide(L)'
;MIQAILAFILLTSIMILSRIFYRYEDEWLGDIPAKDWGKLRALVILNHTSLFEPLLAGFGDWRLFWIFARHGVLPVAEKTMRRRIGIVFRFLVRHPIVITRQRDHTWESVLNKIDDRSLVIILPEGRMKRADGLDNTGRVMTMRGGIADILEPLDSGRMLIVYSGGFHHIQVPGHSRWPKLFKTVRARLELMEIQDYKAGVLAASEGLGFRKALIKDLTARRDQHCPDLEDPSLKTAR
;
A
#
# COMPACT_ATOMS: atom_id res chain seq x y z
N MET A 1 22.03 -8.62 -5.92
CA MET A 1 21.32 -9.50 -6.89
C MET A 1 20.56 -10.61 -6.19
N ILE A 2 21.17 -11.39 -5.31
CA ILE A 2 20.54 -12.51 -4.58
C ILE A 2 19.27 -12.09 -3.84
N GLN A 3 19.29 -10.98 -3.08
CA GLN A 3 18.10 -10.50 -2.36
C GLN A 3 16.93 -10.16 -3.29
N ALA A 4 17.19 -9.59 -4.47
CA ALA A 4 16.13 -9.31 -5.44
C ALA A 4 15.50 -10.61 -5.99
N ILE A 5 16.29 -11.64 -6.22
CA ILE A 5 15.79 -12.95 -6.65
C ILE A 5 14.93 -13.57 -5.55
N LEU A 6 15.38 -13.54 -4.30
CA LEU A 6 14.62 -14.06 -3.16
C LEU A 6 13.31 -13.29 -2.97
N ALA A 7 13.33 -11.95 -3.07
CA ALA A 7 12.12 -11.13 -3.00
C ALA A 7 11.14 -11.45 -4.14
N PHE A 8 11.64 -11.63 -5.37
CA PHE A 8 10.83 -12.00 -6.51
C PHE A 8 10.17 -13.38 -6.33
N ILE A 9 10.94 -14.38 -5.90
CA ILE A 9 10.43 -15.72 -5.61
C ILE A 9 9.36 -15.65 -4.51
N LEU A 10 9.62 -14.94 -3.42
CA LEU A 10 8.69 -14.80 -2.31
C LEU A 10 7.38 -14.13 -2.75
N LEU A 11 7.44 -12.99 -3.46
CA LEU A 11 6.26 -12.29 -3.96
C LEU A 11 5.44 -13.15 -4.92
N THR A 12 6.11 -13.84 -5.85
CA THR A 12 5.46 -14.74 -6.79
C THR A 12 4.81 -15.92 -6.06
N SER A 13 5.48 -16.48 -5.05
CA SER A 13 4.93 -17.55 -4.23
C SER A 13 3.70 -17.08 -3.44
N ILE A 14 3.76 -15.89 -2.84
CA ILE A 14 2.61 -15.28 -2.16
C ILE A 14 1.45 -15.10 -3.14
N MET A 15 1.69 -14.58 -4.34
CA MET A 15 0.66 -14.43 -5.37
C MET A 15 0.00 -15.77 -5.71
N ILE A 16 0.80 -16.78 -6.05
CA ILE A 16 0.28 -18.10 -6.45
C ILE A 16 -0.54 -18.71 -5.32
N LEU A 17 0.03 -18.79 -4.11
CA LEU A 17 -0.64 -19.35 -2.95
C LEU A 17 -1.90 -18.57 -2.60
N SER A 18 -1.84 -17.24 -2.66
CA SER A 18 -3.00 -16.42 -2.35
C SER A 18 -4.14 -16.62 -3.37
N ARG A 19 -3.84 -16.77 -4.66
CA ARG A 19 -4.85 -17.06 -5.68
C ARG A 19 -5.46 -18.47 -5.57
N ILE A 20 -4.75 -19.42 -4.96
CA ILE A 20 -5.29 -20.76 -4.67
C ILE A 20 -6.28 -20.68 -3.49
N PHE A 21 -5.97 -19.91 -2.47
CA PHE A 21 -6.71 -19.90 -1.22
C PHE A 21 -7.70 -18.75 -1.06
N TYR A 22 -7.67 -17.74 -1.94
CA TYR A 22 -8.55 -16.57 -1.87
C TYR A 22 -9.14 -16.25 -3.23
N ARG A 23 -10.33 -15.65 -3.23
CA ARG A 23 -10.96 -15.09 -4.43
C ARG A 23 -10.56 -13.63 -4.55
N TYR A 24 -10.27 -13.16 -5.77
CA TYR A 24 -9.85 -11.80 -6.04
C TYR A 24 -10.92 -11.09 -6.86
N GLU A 25 -11.34 -9.93 -6.39
CA GLU A 25 -12.29 -9.03 -7.06
C GLU A 25 -11.64 -7.65 -7.11
N ASP A 26 -11.29 -7.18 -8.31
CA ASP A 26 -10.70 -5.88 -8.55
C ASP A 26 -11.51 -5.05 -9.53
N GLU A 27 -11.44 -3.74 -9.34
CA GLU A 27 -12.02 -2.73 -10.20
C GLU A 27 -10.97 -1.65 -10.46
N TRP A 28 -10.80 -1.27 -11.73
CA TRP A 28 -9.92 -0.17 -12.07
C TRP A 28 -10.73 1.12 -12.16
N LEU A 29 -10.28 2.17 -11.46
CA LEU A 29 -10.85 3.51 -11.54
C LEU A 29 -10.20 4.26 -12.70
N GLY A 30 -11.04 4.83 -13.58
CA GLY A 30 -10.59 5.50 -14.80
C GLY A 30 -10.15 4.55 -15.90
N ASP A 31 -9.51 5.10 -16.92
CA ASP A 31 -8.96 4.31 -18.03
C ASP A 31 -7.81 3.43 -17.53
N ILE A 32 -7.82 2.16 -17.94
CA ILE A 32 -6.71 1.26 -17.63
C ILE A 32 -5.53 1.63 -18.52
N PRO A 33 -4.55 2.39 -18.01
CA PRO A 33 -3.42 2.77 -18.82
C PRO A 33 -2.55 1.55 -19.10
N ALA A 34 -1.76 1.62 -20.16
CA ALA A 34 -0.76 0.59 -20.44
C ALA A 34 0.08 0.33 -19.17
N LYS A 35 0.13 -0.92 -18.72
CA LYS A 35 0.83 -1.35 -17.49
C LYS A 35 2.35 -1.25 -17.67
N ASP A 36 2.83 -0.03 -17.88
CA ASP A 36 4.26 0.27 -17.88
C ASP A 36 4.74 0.44 -16.42
N TRP A 37 4.97 -0.70 -15.77
CA TRP A 37 5.44 -0.72 -14.39
C TRP A 37 6.83 -0.11 -14.21
N GLY A 38 7.62 0.03 -15.29
CA GLY A 38 8.94 0.67 -15.26
C GLY A 38 8.89 2.14 -14.82
N LYS A 39 7.76 2.81 -15.02
CA LYS A 39 7.52 4.19 -14.59
C LYS A 39 6.92 4.31 -13.20
N LEU A 40 6.57 3.18 -12.55
CA LEU A 40 5.97 3.22 -11.22
C LEU A 40 7.00 3.66 -10.18
N ARG A 41 6.67 4.69 -9.39
CA ARG A 41 7.52 5.28 -8.35
C ARG A 41 6.91 5.19 -6.96
N ALA A 42 5.58 5.13 -6.88
CA ALA A 42 4.88 4.99 -5.62
C ALA A 42 3.77 3.95 -5.71
N LEU A 43 3.67 3.10 -4.70
CA LEU A 43 2.53 2.25 -4.42
C LEU A 43 1.95 2.68 -3.09
N VAL A 44 0.73 3.21 -3.13
CA VAL A 44 0.00 3.70 -1.96
C VAL A 44 -1.12 2.73 -1.65
N ILE A 45 -1.08 2.11 -0.47
CA ILE A 45 -2.13 1.18 -0.03
C ILE A 45 -2.95 1.86 1.05
N LEU A 46 -4.25 1.99 0.79
CA LEU A 46 -5.21 2.62 1.70
C LEU A 46 -6.09 1.57 2.38
N ASN A 47 -6.60 1.91 3.58
CA ASN A 47 -7.37 1.06 4.47
C ASN A 47 -6.56 -0.10 5.06
N HIS A 48 -5.46 0.25 5.75
CA HIS A 48 -4.60 -0.70 6.44
C HIS A 48 -5.30 -1.33 7.66
N THR A 49 -5.66 -2.60 7.58
CA THR A 49 -6.45 -3.29 8.61
C THR A 49 -5.75 -4.51 9.22
N SER A 50 -4.71 -5.05 8.59
CA SER A 50 -4.08 -6.30 8.99
C SER A 50 -2.59 -6.36 8.64
N LEU A 51 -1.88 -7.34 9.15
CA LEU A 51 -0.52 -7.70 8.68
C LEU A 51 -0.55 -8.62 7.46
N PHE A 52 -1.74 -8.95 6.95
CA PHE A 52 -1.93 -9.78 5.77
C PHE A 52 -2.07 -8.99 4.47
N GLU A 53 -1.77 -7.68 4.47
CA GLU A 53 -1.68 -6.88 3.21
C GLU A 53 -0.79 -7.51 2.13
N PRO A 54 0.26 -8.31 2.42
CA PRO A 54 0.96 -9.05 1.38
C PRO A 54 0.05 -9.92 0.48
N LEU A 55 -1.15 -10.30 0.94
CA LEU A 55 -2.16 -10.94 0.10
C LEU A 55 -2.62 -10.08 -1.08
N LEU A 56 -2.49 -8.74 -1.00
CA LEU A 56 -2.75 -7.84 -2.14
C LEU A 56 -1.85 -8.15 -3.35
N ALA A 57 -0.75 -8.88 -3.15
CA ALA A 57 0.06 -9.41 -4.24
C ALA A 57 -0.75 -10.27 -5.22
N GLY A 58 -1.89 -10.84 -4.81
CA GLY A 58 -2.79 -11.55 -5.70
C GLY A 58 -3.34 -10.71 -6.87
N PHE A 59 -3.39 -9.38 -6.76
CA PHE A 59 -3.76 -8.48 -7.86
C PHE A 59 -2.60 -8.16 -8.80
N GLY A 60 -1.35 -8.39 -8.38
CA GLY A 60 -0.17 -8.07 -9.14
C GLY A 60 0.16 -9.09 -10.23
N ASP A 61 1.19 -8.78 -11.00
CA ASP A 61 1.79 -9.66 -11.98
C ASP A 61 3.32 -9.81 -11.76
N TRP A 62 3.94 -10.76 -12.44
CA TRP A 62 5.36 -11.06 -12.28
C TRP A 62 6.27 -9.89 -12.70
N ARG A 63 5.84 -9.02 -13.64
CA ARG A 63 6.62 -7.85 -14.09
C ARG A 63 6.66 -6.80 -12.97
N LEU A 64 5.52 -6.54 -12.34
CA LEU A 64 5.42 -5.67 -11.17
C LEU A 64 6.32 -6.19 -10.04
N PHE A 65 6.27 -7.49 -9.75
CA PHE A 65 7.10 -8.07 -8.67
C PHE A 65 8.58 -8.02 -8.95
N TRP A 66 8.98 -8.11 -10.20
CA TRP A 66 10.38 -7.92 -10.56
C TRP A 66 10.88 -6.51 -10.25
N ILE A 67 10.04 -5.49 -10.49
CA ILE A 67 10.33 -4.10 -10.13
C ILE A 67 10.37 -3.92 -8.61
N PHE A 68 9.40 -4.46 -7.88
CA PHE A 68 9.42 -4.49 -6.42
C PHE A 68 10.69 -5.11 -5.88
N ALA A 69 11.07 -6.26 -6.39
CA ALA A 69 12.24 -7.00 -5.97
C ALA A 69 13.54 -6.24 -6.21
N ARG A 70 13.62 -5.45 -7.29
CA ARG A 70 14.83 -4.71 -7.66
C ARG A 70 14.91 -3.31 -7.08
N HIS A 71 13.79 -2.61 -6.98
CA HIS A 71 13.72 -1.18 -6.72
C HIS A 71 12.83 -0.82 -5.52
N GLY A 72 12.19 -1.82 -4.90
CA GLY A 72 11.26 -1.61 -3.80
C GLY A 72 11.95 -1.04 -2.55
N VAL A 73 11.39 0.05 -2.04
CA VAL A 73 11.69 0.65 -0.74
C VAL A 73 10.45 0.54 0.12
N LEU A 74 10.53 -0.16 1.24
CA LEU A 74 9.40 -0.42 2.13
C LEU A 74 9.71 0.05 3.55
N PRO A 75 9.13 1.17 4.00
CA PRO A 75 9.15 1.55 5.41
C PRO A 75 8.34 0.57 6.25
N VAL A 76 8.97 -0.10 7.20
CA VAL A 76 8.32 -1.07 8.09
C VAL A 76 8.49 -0.64 9.55
N ALA A 77 7.39 -0.58 10.29
CA ALA A 77 7.45 -0.22 11.69
C ALA A 77 8.28 -1.23 12.50
N GLU A 78 9.16 -0.74 13.38
CA GLU A 78 10.03 -1.55 14.23
C GLU A 78 9.25 -2.65 14.98
N LYS A 79 8.08 -2.29 15.53
CA LYS A 79 7.19 -3.25 16.22
C LYS A 79 6.74 -4.40 15.32
N THR A 80 6.61 -4.17 14.01
CA THR A 80 6.27 -5.22 13.01
C THR A 80 7.48 -6.10 12.74
N MET A 81 8.66 -5.52 12.60
CA MET A 81 9.90 -6.26 12.33
C MET A 81 10.33 -7.18 13.49
N ARG A 82 9.96 -6.84 14.72
CA ARG A 82 10.21 -7.69 15.91
C ARG A 82 9.26 -8.91 15.99
N ARG A 83 8.19 -8.96 15.20
CA ARG A 83 7.26 -10.09 15.16
C ARG A 83 7.77 -11.18 14.20
N ARG A 84 7.25 -12.42 14.33
CA ARG A 84 7.58 -13.53 13.42
C ARG A 84 7.35 -13.18 11.95
N ILE A 85 6.29 -12.44 11.64
CA ILE A 85 6.01 -11.95 10.28
C ILE A 85 7.05 -10.96 9.77
N GLY A 86 7.84 -10.35 10.64
CA GLY A 86 8.95 -9.47 10.26
C GLY A 86 9.97 -10.15 9.34
N ILE A 87 10.12 -11.48 9.45
CA ILE A 87 10.97 -12.26 8.54
C ILE A 87 10.47 -12.11 7.09
N VAL A 88 9.16 -12.20 6.86
CA VAL A 88 8.56 -12.03 5.53
C VAL A 88 8.88 -10.64 4.99
N PHE A 89 8.66 -9.59 5.80
CA PHE A 89 8.92 -8.21 5.39
C PHE A 89 10.39 -7.93 5.05
N ARG A 90 11.34 -8.63 5.69
CA ARG A 90 12.78 -8.52 5.37
C ARG A 90 13.12 -8.95 3.95
N PHE A 91 12.36 -9.87 3.40
CA PHE A 91 12.61 -10.44 2.07
C PHE A 91 11.62 -9.98 1.01
N LEU A 92 10.62 -9.16 1.38
CA LEU A 92 9.54 -8.76 0.47
C LEU A 92 10.02 -7.80 -0.62
N VAL A 93 11.03 -6.97 -0.31
CA VAL A 93 11.61 -5.96 -1.21
C VAL A 93 13.12 -5.87 -1.02
N ARG A 94 13.77 -5.14 -1.91
CA ARG A 94 15.23 -4.93 -1.84
C ARG A 94 15.65 -4.13 -0.61
N HIS A 95 14.88 -3.11 -0.24
CA HIS A 95 15.21 -2.17 0.84
C HIS A 95 14.07 -2.05 1.86
N PRO A 96 13.89 -3.05 2.74
CA PRO A 96 13.03 -2.90 3.91
C PRO A 96 13.75 -1.99 4.92
N ILE A 97 13.15 -0.85 5.26
CA ILE A 97 13.73 0.12 6.19
C ILE A 97 12.90 0.18 7.45
N VAL A 98 13.53 -0.09 8.58
CA VAL A 98 12.84 -0.06 9.88
C VAL A 98 12.66 1.38 10.33
N ILE A 99 11.41 1.75 10.66
CA ILE A 99 11.06 3.09 11.11
C ILE A 99 10.39 3.09 12.48
N THR A 100 10.63 4.14 13.27
CA THR A 100 9.99 4.36 14.58
C THR A 100 8.60 4.98 14.48
N ARG A 101 8.16 5.43 13.31
CA ARG A 101 6.95 6.21 13.04
C ARG A 101 7.03 7.68 13.53
N GLN A 102 8.21 8.14 13.87
CA GLN A 102 8.53 9.54 14.13
C GLN A 102 9.28 10.12 12.93
N ARG A 103 9.35 11.45 12.85
CA ARG A 103 10.21 12.15 11.89
C ARG A 103 11.61 12.25 12.49
N ASP A 104 12.33 11.16 12.51
CA ASP A 104 13.68 11.02 13.03
C ASP A 104 14.63 10.47 11.96
N HIS A 105 15.85 10.16 12.36
CA HIS A 105 16.88 9.59 11.49
C HIS A 105 16.43 8.31 10.75
N THR A 106 15.45 7.57 11.29
CA THR A 106 14.93 6.37 10.62
C THR A 106 14.07 6.74 9.41
N TRP A 107 13.32 7.85 9.49
CA TRP A 107 12.57 8.39 8.35
C TRP A 107 13.51 9.02 7.32
N GLU A 108 14.53 9.75 7.75
CA GLU A 108 15.58 10.28 6.87
C GLU A 108 16.28 9.15 6.09
N SER A 109 16.50 8.01 6.73
CA SER A 109 17.05 6.82 6.06
C SER A 109 16.15 6.28 4.95
N VAL A 110 14.82 6.45 5.04
CA VAL A 110 13.89 6.15 3.94
C VAL A 110 14.10 7.13 2.80
N LEU A 111 14.10 8.44 3.07
CA LEU A 111 14.22 9.48 2.05
C LEU A 111 15.57 9.39 1.32
N ASN A 112 16.66 9.17 2.06
CA ASN A 112 18.00 9.00 1.49
C ASN A 112 18.17 7.74 0.63
N LYS A 113 17.21 6.79 0.71
CA LYS A 113 17.24 5.57 -0.10
C LYS A 113 16.44 5.68 -1.38
N ILE A 114 15.67 6.75 -1.53
CA ILE A 114 14.87 6.99 -2.72
C ILE A 114 15.75 7.62 -3.80
N ASP A 115 15.79 6.98 -4.95
CA ASP A 115 16.45 7.43 -6.17
C ASP A 115 15.44 7.51 -7.33
N ASP A 116 15.92 7.85 -8.52
CA ASP A 116 15.13 7.99 -9.76
C ASP A 116 14.48 6.68 -10.24
N ARG A 117 14.88 5.54 -9.69
CA ARG A 117 14.36 4.20 -10.03
C ARG A 117 13.57 3.55 -8.90
N SER A 118 13.61 4.13 -7.72
CA SER A 118 12.97 3.56 -6.54
C SER A 118 11.46 3.49 -6.69
N LEU A 119 10.89 2.38 -6.23
CA LEU A 119 9.46 2.20 -6.02
C LEU A 119 9.18 2.19 -4.52
N VAL A 120 8.59 3.25 -4.01
CA VAL A 120 8.25 3.36 -2.60
C VAL A 120 6.87 2.75 -2.34
N ILE A 121 6.81 1.80 -1.40
CA ILE A 121 5.56 1.17 -0.97
C ILE A 121 5.19 1.80 0.36
N ILE A 122 4.04 2.45 0.44
CA ILE A 122 3.63 3.15 1.65
C ILE A 122 2.16 2.89 1.99
N LEU A 123 1.93 2.72 3.30
CA LEU A 123 0.61 2.69 3.92
C LEU A 123 0.51 4.00 4.73
N PRO A 124 -0.04 5.08 4.16
CA PRO A 124 0.09 6.43 4.72
C PRO A 124 -0.67 6.61 6.05
N GLU A 125 -1.56 5.71 6.40
CA GLU A 125 -2.21 5.69 7.71
C GLU A 125 -1.21 5.39 8.84
N GLY A 126 -0.13 4.65 8.56
CA GLY A 126 0.95 4.33 9.50
C GLY A 126 0.54 3.46 10.69
N ARG A 127 -0.75 3.12 10.80
CA ARG A 127 -1.35 2.26 11.84
C ARG A 127 -2.44 1.41 11.22
N MET A 128 -2.72 0.27 11.85
CA MET A 128 -3.84 -0.58 11.45
C MET A 128 -5.15 -0.06 12.04
N LYS A 129 -6.18 0.00 11.21
CA LYS A 129 -7.57 0.22 11.59
C LYS A 129 -8.10 -1.04 12.28
N ARG A 130 -8.73 -0.88 13.44
CA ARG A 130 -9.40 -1.96 14.15
C ARG A 130 -10.82 -2.18 13.61
N ALA A 131 -11.47 -3.24 14.08
CA ALA A 131 -12.84 -3.54 13.70
C ALA A 131 -13.87 -2.45 14.11
N ASP A 132 -13.56 -1.68 15.16
CA ASP A 132 -14.34 -0.52 15.61
C ASP A 132 -14.09 0.76 14.79
N GLY A 133 -13.25 0.68 13.75
CA GLY A 133 -12.91 1.83 12.90
C GLY A 133 -11.80 2.73 13.46
N LEU A 134 -11.32 2.47 14.67
CA LEU A 134 -10.33 3.29 15.36
C LEU A 134 -8.91 2.68 15.24
N ASP A 135 -7.90 3.46 15.57
CA ASP A 135 -6.53 2.95 15.69
C ASP A 135 -6.32 2.25 17.06
N ASN A 136 -5.13 1.74 17.29
CA ASN A 136 -4.78 1.08 18.55
C ASN A 136 -4.68 2.03 19.76
N THR A 137 -4.86 3.33 19.56
CA THR A 137 -4.93 4.36 20.62
C THR A 137 -6.34 4.89 20.83
N GLY A 138 -7.35 4.32 20.16
CA GLY A 138 -8.74 4.74 20.25
C GLY A 138 -9.07 6.01 19.45
N ARG A 139 -8.22 6.38 18.47
CA ARG A 139 -8.41 7.57 17.63
C ARG A 139 -8.87 7.19 16.23
N VAL A 140 -9.61 8.08 15.59
CA VAL A 140 -9.98 7.95 14.19
C VAL A 140 -8.72 7.87 13.33
N MET A 141 -8.74 6.99 12.33
CA MET A 141 -7.62 6.81 11.40
C MET A 141 -7.43 8.03 10.51
N THR A 142 -6.24 8.62 10.56
CA THR A 142 -5.83 9.75 9.72
C THR A 142 -4.60 9.40 8.90
N MET A 143 -4.45 10.04 7.73
CA MET A 143 -3.25 9.94 6.93
C MET A 143 -2.06 10.64 7.61
N ARG A 144 -0.87 10.11 7.45
CA ARG A 144 0.38 10.68 7.93
C ARG A 144 1.08 11.47 6.84
N GLY A 145 1.73 12.57 7.23
CA GLY A 145 2.41 13.45 6.29
C GLY A 145 3.64 12.87 5.60
N GLY A 146 4.10 11.68 5.97
CA GLY A 146 5.25 11.03 5.33
C GLY A 146 5.05 10.75 3.83
N ILE A 147 3.82 10.54 3.39
CA ILE A 147 3.52 10.40 1.96
C ILE A 147 3.87 11.67 1.18
N ALA A 148 3.71 12.85 1.77
CA ALA A 148 4.09 14.11 1.13
C ALA A 148 5.61 14.22 0.98
N ASP A 149 6.38 13.80 1.99
CA ASP A 149 7.84 13.80 1.91
C ASP A 149 8.36 12.91 0.77
N ILE A 150 7.61 11.87 0.38
CA ILE A 150 7.93 10.96 -0.71
C ILE A 150 7.51 11.57 -2.05
N LEU A 151 6.27 12.09 -2.17
CA LEU A 151 5.72 12.55 -3.45
C LEU A 151 6.21 13.95 -3.85
N GLU A 152 6.48 14.83 -2.89
CA GLU A 152 6.88 16.21 -3.17
C GLU A 152 8.12 16.30 -4.05
N PRO A 153 9.22 15.56 -3.79
CA PRO A 153 10.42 15.59 -4.61
C PRO A 153 10.32 14.79 -5.92
N LEU A 154 9.27 14.02 -6.15
CA LEU A 154 9.13 13.25 -7.38
C LEU A 154 8.57 14.12 -8.50
N ASP A 155 9.38 14.36 -9.55
CA ASP A 155 9.02 15.19 -10.69
C ASP A 155 8.43 14.41 -11.86
N SER A 156 8.46 13.08 -11.81
CA SER A 156 7.95 12.22 -12.88
C SER A 156 7.61 10.83 -12.37
N GLY A 157 6.96 10.07 -13.23
CA GLY A 157 6.58 8.68 -12.99
C GLY A 157 5.14 8.54 -12.50
N ARG A 158 4.76 7.29 -12.23
CA ARG A 158 3.39 6.90 -11.90
C ARG A 158 3.24 6.51 -10.45
N MET A 159 2.04 6.74 -9.95
CA MET A 159 1.59 6.25 -8.65
C MET A 159 0.43 5.29 -8.85
N LEU A 160 0.50 4.12 -8.21
CA LEU A 160 -0.61 3.18 -8.10
C LEU A 160 -1.21 3.32 -6.70
N ILE A 161 -2.49 3.68 -6.65
CA ILE A 161 -3.26 3.63 -5.41
C ILE A 161 -4.04 2.32 -5.38
N VAL A 162 -3.94 1.59 -4.27
CA VAL A 162 -4.70 0.38 -3.97
C VAL A 162 -5.67 0.72 -2.85
N TYR A 163 -6.94 0.81 -3.17
CA TYR A 163 -8.04 0.99 -2.24
C TYR A 163 -8.46 -0.38 -1.73
N SER A 164 -7.91 -0.80 -0.59
CA SER A 164 -8.19 -2.13 -0.04
C SER A 164 -9.57 -2.19 0.62
N GLY A 165 -10.32 -3.28 0.39
CA GLY A 165 -11.55 -3.60 1.13
C GLY A 165 -11.30 -4.01 2.58
N GLY A 166 -10.04 -4.09 2.99
CA GLY A 166 -9.63 -4.52 4.31
C GLY A 166 -9.62 -6.05 4.47
N PHE A 167 -9.08 -6.50 5.59
CA PHE A 167 -8.82 -7.91 5.86
C PHE A 167 -9.43 -8.42 7.16
N HIS A 168 -10.31 -7.66 7.82
CA HIS A 168 -10.91 -8.08 9.10
C HIS A 168 -11.72 -9.37 8.97
N HIS A 169 -12.36 -9.60 7.82
CA HIS A 169 -13.09 -10.84 7.54
C HIS A 169 -12.17 -12.05 7.32
N ILE A 170 -10.88 -11.79 7.02
CA ILE A 170 -9.82 -12.81 6.91
C ILE A 170 -9.15 -12.98 8.26
N GLN A 171 -8.72 -11.87 8.90
CA GLN A 171 -8.02 -11.94 10.17
C GLN A 171 -8.17 -10.62 10.93
N VAL A 172 -8.72 -10.70 12.14
CA VAL A 172 -8.78 -9.58 13.09
C VAL A 172 -7.54 -9.62 13.97
N PRO A 173 -6.67 -8.60 13.94
CA PRO A 173 -5.47 -8.56 14.76
C PRO A 173 -5.80 -8.66 16.25
N GLY A 174 -5.21 -9.65 16.93
CA GLY A 174 -5.42 -9.90 18.36
C GLY A 174 -6.56 -10.86 18.68
N HIS A 175 -7.45 -11.20 17.74
CA HIS A 175 -8.56 -12.13 17.97
C HIS A 175 -8.32 -13.51 17.35
N SER A 176 -7.77 -13.57 16.15
CA SER A 176 -7.45 -14.84 15.52
C SER A 176 -5.97 -14.95 15.18
N ARG A 177 -5.39 -16.13 15.42
CA ARG A 177 -3.97 -16.41 15.14
C ARG A 177 -3.72 -16.72 13.67
N TRP A 178 -4.71 -17.37 13.01
CA TRP A 178 -4.65 -17.84 11.65
C TRP A 178 -5.64 -17.09 10.75
N PRO A 179 -5.29 -16.80 9.51
CA PRO A 179 -6.23 -16.22 8.56
C PRO A 179 -7.27 -17.25 8.15
N LYS A 180 -8.51 -16.79 7.94
CA LYS A 180 -9.59 -17.60 7.36
C LYS A 180 -9.33 -17.73 5.86
N LEU A 181 -9.30 -18.97 5.36
CA LEU A 181 -9.13 -19.27 3.94
C LEU A 181 -10.44 -19.14 3.15
N PHE A 182 -10.33 -19.13 1.83
CA PHE A 182 -11.44 -19.10 0.86
C PHE A 182 -12.35 -17.87 1.00
N LYS A 183 -11.78 -16.77 1.49
CA LYS A 183 -12.43 -15.47 1.55
C LYS A 183 -12.11 -14.63 0.33
N THR A 184 -12.93 -13.61 0.08
CA THR A 184 -12.71 -12.68 -1.03
C THR A 184 -11.80 -11.54 -0.59
N VAL A 185 -10.78 -11.27 -1.40
CA VAL A 185 -9.94 -10.08 -1.29
C VAL A 185 -10.43 -9.08 -2.34
N ARG A 186 -10.80 -7.87 -1.90
CA ARG A 186 -11.31 -6.82 -2.77
C ARG A 186 -10.39 -5.63 -2.78
N ALA A 187 -10.22 -5.03 -3.96
CA ALA A 187 -9.54 -3.76 -4.10
C ALA A 187 -10.07 -2.99 -5.31
N ARG A 188 -10.04 -1.66 -5.21
CA ARG A 188 -10.04 -0.78 -6.38
C ARG A 188 -8.63 -0.31 -6.64
N LEU A 189 -8.30 -0.13 -7.90
CA LEU A 189 -6.96 0.22 -8.35
C LEU A 189 -7.03 1.50 -9.19
N GLU A 190 -6.13 2.43 -8.94
CA GLU A 190 -6.05 3.67 -9.71
C GLU A 190 -4.59 3.97 -10.03
N LEU A 191 -4.28 4.09 -11.33
CA LEU A 191 -2.93 4.40 -11.80
C LEU A 191 -2.93 5.80 -12.41
N MET A 192 -2.06 6.68 -11.91
CA MET A 192 -2.01 8.06 -12.33
C MET A 192 -0.57 8.57 -12.47
N GLU A 193 -0.38 9.57 -13.30
CA GLU A 193 0.88 10.31 -13.37
C GLU A 193 1.04 11.16 -12.11
N ILE A 194 2.24 11.11 -11.49
CA ILE A 194 2.49 11.83 -10.21
C ILE A 194 2.35 13.33 -10.39
N GLN A 195 2.82 13.90 -11.51
CA GLN A 195 2.73 15.34 -11.77
C GLN A 195 1.28 15.80 -11.86
N ASP A 196 0.45 15.08 -12.61
CA ASP A 196 -0.97 15.43 -12.78
C ASP A 196 -1.71 15.34 -11.44
N TYR A 197 -1.41 14.30 -10.65
CA TYR A 197 -1.95 14.17 -9.31
C TYR A 197 -1.55 15.32 -8.40
N LYS A 198 -0.24 15.67 -8.37
CA LYS A 198 0.25 16.81 -7.56
C LYS A 198 -0.41 18.13 -7.97
N ALA A 199 -0.52 18.37 -9.28
CA ALA A 199 -1.17 19.57 -9.82
C ALA A 199 -2.65 19.63 -9.41
N GLY A 200 -3.39 18.54 -9.53
CA GLY A 200 -4.79 18.42 -9.12
C GLY A 200 -4.99 18.68 -7.62
N VAL A 201 -4.14 18.08 -6.77
CA VAL A 201 -4.17 18.29 -5.31
C VAL A 201 -3.91 19.75 -4.95
N LEU A 202 -2.94 20.40 -5.60
CA LEU A 202 -2.65 21.81 -5.38
C LEU A 202 -3.76 22.74 -5.86
N ALA A 203 -4.34 22.47 -7.03
CA ALA A 203 -5.47 23.24 -7.57
C ALA A 203 -6.70 23.16 -6.64
N ALA A 204 -6.97 22.01 -6.04
CA ALA A 204 -8.08 21.80 -5.10
C ALA A 204 -7.74 22.24 -3.66
N SER A 205 -6.57 22.78 -3.41
CA SER A 205 -6.05 23.00 -2.04
C SER A 205 -6.68 24.15 -1.27
N GLU A 206 -7.41 25.05 -1.94
CA GLU A 206 -8.03 26.24 -1.31
C GLU A 206 -7.03 27.03 -0.42
N GLY A 207 -5.76 27.13 -0.85
CA GLY A 207 -4.70 27.80 -0.09
C GLY A 207 -4.02 26.96 0.99
N LEU A 208 -4.33 25.68 1.12
CA LEU A 208 -3.58 24.74 1.95
C LEU A 208 -2.22 24.43 1.31
N GLY A 209 -1.18 24.31 2.11
CA GLY A 209 0.09 23.79 1.63
C GLY A 209 -0.03 22.33 1.17
N PHE A 210 0.81 21.91 0.21
CA PHE A 210 0.77 20.58 -0.45
C PHE A 210 0.53 19.42 0.51
N ARG A 211 1.29 19.34 1.61
CA ARG A 211 1.15 18.28 2.62
C ARG A 211 -0.27 18.15 3.18
N LYS A 212 -0.90 19.27 3.55
CA LYS A 212 -2.25 19.25 4.13
C LYS A 212 -3.29 18.91 3.07
N ALA A 213 -3.14 19.46 1.87
CA ALA A 213 -4.00 19.17 0.73
C ALA A 213 -3.95 17.68 0.36
N LEU A 214 -2.74 17.11 0.29
CA LEU A 214 -2.54 15.68 0.01
C LEU A 214 -3.17 14.78 1.06
N ILE A 215 -3.04 15.11 2.35
CA ILE A 215 -3.67 14.35 3.44
C ILE A 215 -5.19 14.41 3.32
N LYS A 216 -5.76 15.59 3.01
CA LYS A 216 -7.21 15.79 2.80
C LYS A 216 -7.69 14.95 1.62
N ASP A 217 -7.00 15.01 0.48
CA ASP A 217 -7.34 14.25 -0.73
C ASP A 217 -7.28 12.75 -0.52
N LEU A 218 -6.17 12.21 0.00
CA LEU A 218 -6.04 10.76 0.24
C LEU A 218 -7.05 10.25 1.26
N THR A 219 -7.43 11.09 2.25
CA THR A 219 -8.47 10.71 3.22
C THR A 219 -9.82 10.61 2.52
N ALA A 220 -10.19 11.61 1.71
CA ALA A 220 -11.43 11.60 0.94
C ALA A 220 -11.48 10.42 -0.05
N ARG A 221 -10.39 10.16 -0.78
CA ARG A 221 -10.28 9.01 -1.70
C ARG A 221 -10.43 7.67 -0.98
N ARG A 222 -9.79 7.51 0.19
CA ARG A 222 -9.97 6.30 0.99
C ARG A 222 -11.45 6.09 1.34
N ASP A 223 -12.10 7.13 1.84
CA ASP A 223 -13.47 7.05 2.32
C ASP A 223 -14.48 6.83 1.17
N GLN A 224 -14.15 7.31 -0.04
CA GLN A 224 -14.98 7.18 -1.23
C GLN A 224 -14.73 5.86 -1.99
N HIS A 225 -13.49 5.39 -2.09
CA HIS A 225 -13.12 4.34 -3.04
C HIS A 225 -12.74 3.02 -2.39
N CYS A 226 -12.40 2.97 -1.09
CA CYS A 226 -12.16 1.68 -0.45
C CYS A 226 -13.45 0.85 -0.46
N PRO A 227 -13.45 -0.34 -1.12
CA PRO A 227 -14.66 -1.14 -1.21
C PRO A 227 -15.04 -1.64 0.19
N ASP A 228 -16.33 -1.53 0.51
CA ASP A 228 -16.86 -2.24 1.66
C ASP A 228 -17.10 -3.71 1.28
N LEU A 229 -16.98 -4.61 2.24
CA LEU A 229 -17.31 -6.03 2.04
C LEU A 229 -18.79 -6.25 1.69
N GLU A 230 -19.63 -5.30 2.05
CA GLU A 230 -21.07 -5.31 1.75
C GLU A 230 -21.42 -4.55 0.47
N ASP A 231 -20.45 -3.97 -0.24
CA ASP A 231 -20.69 -3.20 -1.47
C ASP A 231 -21.42 -4.07 -2.51
N PRO A 232 -22.70 -3.74 -2.83
CA PRO A 232 -23.48 -4.53 -3.78
C PRO A 232 -22.95 -4.49 -5.20
N SER A 233 -22.20 -3.43 -5.59
CA SER A 233 -21.68 -3.27 -6.94
C SER A 233 -20.59 -4.30 -7.28
N LEU A 234 -19.88 -4.82 -6.25
CA LEU A 234 -18.88 -5.86 -6.41
C LEU A 234 -19.44 -7.29 -6.26
N LYS A 235 -20.75 -7.43 -5.96
CA LYS A 235 -21.42 -8.73 -5.89
C LYS A 235 -21.88 -9.25 -7.26
N THR A 236 -21.89 -8.41 -8.30
CA THR A 236 -22.48 -8.72 -9.61
C THR A 236 -21.50 -9.22 -10.66
N ALA A 237 -20.21 -9.29 -10.40
CA ALA A 237 -19.20 -9.90 -11.26
C ALA A 237 -19.05 -11.41 -10.95
N ARG A 238 -20.13 -12.18 -11.12
CA ARG A 238 -20.12 -13.65 -11.11
C ARG A 238 -20.42 -14.21 -12.48
#